data_aa43ad4948cb746df8e457476c158c12
#
_entry.id   aa43ad4948cb746df8e457476c158c12
#
_cell.length_a   1.000
_cell.length_b   1.000
_cell.length_c   1.000
_cell.angle_alpha   90.00
_cell.angle_beta   90.00
_cell.angle_gamma   90.00
#
_symmetry.space_group_name_H-M   'P 1'
#
loop_
_entity.id
_entity.type
_entity.pdbx_description
1 polymer ?
#
loop_
_entity_poly.entity_id
_entity_poly.type
_entity_poly.pdbx_seq_one_letter_code
_entity_poly.pdbx_strand_id
1 'polypeptide(L)'
;MIDREKFQPGYFKSSWPVECGGNRRQKSSKGRLNAENAVAKVQTVSSDKWNVMVIQRDKIEFFLGGTMPYFNGPKPYGWIQKINSDSLEVLNESPQLPCGDHVWCGAIAAHENGSIIKVNGSFMHVLSPECEVILEKELPINQAHNGLLILSDGTIVTKDCRLENQQNSTITRLDPNTLELLHEPF
;
A
#
# COMPACT_ATOMS: atom_id res chain seq x y z
N MET A 1 13.18 27.16 -4.37
CA MET A 1 12.06 26.64 -3.53
C MET A 1 11.34 25.59 -4.37
N ILE A 2 11.41 24.31 -4.02
CA ILE A 2 10.71 23.27 -4.78
C ILE A 2 9.22 23.43 -4.46
N ASP A 3 8.43 23.68 -5.48
CA ASP A 3 6.97 23.76 -5.38
C ASP A 3 6.43 22.41 -4.85
N ARG A 4 6.17 22.36 -3.54
CA ARG A 4 5.70 21.15 -2.85
C ARG A 4 4.18 20.94 -3.02
N GLU A 5 3.52 21.82 -3.75
CA GLU A 5 2.06 21.74 -3.96
C GLU A 5 1.66 20.83 -5.12
N LYS A 6 2.59 20.41 -5.96
CA LYS A 6 2.27 19.48 -7.04
C LYS A 6 2.10 18.08 -6.47
N PHE A 7 0.88 17.58 -6.49
CA PHE A 7 0.59 16.16 -6.31
C PHE A 7 1.43 15.35 -7.29
N GLN A 8 1.87 14.17 -6.85
CA GLN A 8 2.67 13.32 -7.70
C GLN A 8 1.76 12.67 -8.74
N PRO A 9 2.03 12.80 -10.06
CA PRO A 9 1.27 12.10 -11.09
C PRO A 9 1.26 10.59 -10.84
N GLY A 10 0.18 9.93 -11.23
CA GLY A 10 -0.06 8.51 -11.00
C GLY A 10 -0.71 8.22 -9.64
N TYR A 11 -0.47 9.04 -8.63
CA TYR A 11 -1.09 8.88 -7.30
C TYR A 11 -2.36 9.71 -7.13
N PHE A 12 -3.27 9.21 -6.30
CA PHE A 12 -4.43 9.97 -5.89
C PHE A 12 -4.01 11.28 -5.20
N LYS A 13 -4.79 12.34 -5.43
CA LYS A 13 -4.47 13.69 -4.92
C LYS A 13 -4.68 13.78 -3.41
N SER A 14 -3.79 13.22 -2.65
CA SER A 14 -3.81 13.27 -1.19
C SER A 14 -2.45 13.64 -0.60
N SER A 15 -2.40 13.88 0.70
CA SER A 15 -1.15 14.23 1.39
C SER A 15 -0.27 13.01 1.66
N TRP A 16 -0.83 11.78 1.64
CA TRP A 16 -0.13 10.55 1.97
C TRP A 16 -0.62 9.35 1.14
N PRO A 17 -0.54 9.40 -0.21
CA PRO A 17 -1.15 8.39 -1.07
C PRO A 17 -0.41 7.05 -1.12
N VAL A 18 0.79 6.97 -0.56
CA VAL A 18 1.64 5.78 -0.57
C VAL A 18 2.52 5.76 0.67
N GLU A 19 3.09 4.61 0.99
CA GLU A 19 4.06 4.46 2.07
C GLU A 19 5.14 5.55 2.00
N CYS A 20 5.48 6.11 3.14
CA CYS A 20 6.45 7.20 3.26
C CYS A 20 6.05 8.51 2.57
N GLY A 21 4.77 8.69 2.17
CA GLY A 21 4.21 9.93 1.68
C GLY A 21 4.48 10.26 0.21
N GLY A 22 5.13 9.37 -0.54
CA GLY A 22 5.38 9.58 -1.96
C GLY A 22 6.66 8.92 -2.48
N ASN A 23 6.91 9.02 -3.78
CA ASN A 23 8.07 8.42 -4.47
C ASN A 23 9.43 8.82 -3.88
N ARG A 24 9.50 9.98 -3.26
CA ARG A 24 10.73 10.45 -2.60
C ARG A 24 10.91 9.89 -1.19
N ARG A 25 9.93 9.15 -0.66
CA ARG A 25 9.95 8.50 0.66
C ARG A 25 10.41 9.42 1.80
N GLN A 26 10.03 10.69 1.75
CA GLN A 26 10.53 11.72 2.67
C GLN A 26 9.93 11.66 4.09
N LYS A 27 8.85 10.90 4.28
CA LYS A 27 8.15 10.74 5.57
C LYS A 27 7.81 12.07 6.25
N SER A 28 7.51 13.10 5.44
CA SER A 28 7.20 14.44 5.94
C SER A 28 5.87 14.92 5.40
N SER A 29 5.02 15.46 6.27
CA SER A 29 3.81 16.17 5.86
C SER A 29 4.12 17.65 5.62
N LYS A 30 3.25 18.33 4.86
CA LYS A 30 3.33 19.76 4.61
C LYS A 30 2.82 20.59 5.81
N GLY A 31 2.07 19.98 6.70
CA GLY A 31 1.51 20.63 7.88
C GLY A 31 2.57 21.01 8.90
N ARG A 32 2.40 22.19 9.49
CA ARG A 32 3.14 22.59 10.70
C ARG A 32 2.23 22.41 11.89
N LEU A 33 2.68 21.68 12.88
CA LEU A 33 2.03 21.65 14.17
C LEU A 33 2.41 22.94 14.91
N ASN A 34 1.43 23.80 15.19
CA ASN A 34 1.63 24.87 16.16
C ASN A 34 1.51 24.27 17.56
N ALA A 35 2.65 24.02 18.19
CA ALA A 35 2.71 23.39 19.50
C ALA A 35 2.55 24.37 20.67
N GLU A 36 2.46 25.68 20.44
CA GLU A 36 2.19 26.65 21.49
C GLU A 36 0.80 26.40 22.08
N ASN A 37 0.75 26.02 23.35
CA ASN A 37 -0.47 25.70 24.09
C ASN A 37 -1.32 24.54 23.51
N ALA A 38 -0.75 23.68 22.67
CA ALA A 38 -1.46 22.54 22.12
C ALA A 38 -1.60 21.42 23.17
N VAL A 39 -2.83 20.92 23.33
CA VAL A 39 -3.10 19.70 24.08
C VAL A 39 -3.19 18.54 23.10
N ALA A 40 -2.31 17.55 23.26
CA ALA A 40 -2.37 16.34 22.46
C ALA A 40 -3.52 15.45 22.96
N LYS A 41 -4.44 15.10 22.06
CA LYS A 41 -5.42 14.02 22.29
C LYS A 41 -4.90 12.77 21.58
N VAL A 42 -4.75 11.69 22.33
CA VAL A 42 -4.35 10.38 21.80
C VAL A 42 -5.56 9.45 21.84
N GLN A 43 -5.84 8.81 20.73
CA GLN A 43 -6.85 7.77 20.63
C GLN A 43 -6.19 6.47 20.17
N THR A 44 -6.53 5.36 20.81
CA THR A 44 -5.99 4.05 20.49
C THR A 44 -7.13 3.04 20.41
N VAL A 45 -7.01 2.10 19.47
CA VAL A 45 -7.91 0.98 19.29
C VAL A 45 -7.09 -0.30 19.20
N SER A 46 -7.51 -1.35 19.90
CA SER A 46 -6.89 -2.66 19.80
C SER A 46 -7.27 -3.32 18.47
N SER A 47 -6.32 -4.01 17.86
CA SER A 47 -6.53 -4.78 16.64
C SER A 47 -5.79 -6.12 16.75
N ASP A 48 -6.38 -7.17 16.18
CA ASP A 48 -5.73 -8.46 15.97
C ASP A 48 -4.89 -8.50 14.68
N LYS A 49 -4.94 -7.43 13.90
CA LYS A 49 -4.21 -7.31 12.62
C LYS A 49 -2.80 -6.80 12.82
N TRP A 50 -1.88 -7.39 12.07
CA TRP A 50 -0.54 -6.83 11.94
C TRP A 50 -0.56 -5.68 10.95
N ASN A 51 -0.47 -4.49 11.48
CA ASN A 51 -0.54 -3.25 10.74
C ASN A 51 0.87 -2.73 10.48
N VAL A 52 1.20 -2.51 9.24
CA VAL A 52 2.52 -2.05 8.82
C VAL A 52 2.46 -0.71 8.10
N MET A 53 1.37 -0.45 7.38
CA MET A 53 1.27 0.74 6.53
C MET A 53 -0.08 1.41 6.68
N VAL A 54 -0.04 2.74 6.58
CA VAL A 54 -1.20 3.60 6.47
C VAL A 54 -1.04 4.51 5.26
N ILE A 55 -2.10 4.67 4.50
CA ILE A 55 -2.20 5.69 3.44
C ILE A 55 -3.45 6.53 3.63
N GLN A 56 -3.42 7.71 3.07
CA GLN A 56 -4.56 8.62 2.98
C GLN A 56 -4.94 8.76 1.51
N ARG A 57 -6.16 8.38 1.14
CA ARG A 57 -6.68 8.56 -0.20
C ARG A 57 -7.39 9.90 -0.35
N ASP A 58 -8.21 10.29 0.61
CA ASP A 58 -8.85 11.60 0.68
C ASP A 58 -8.73 12.15 2.10
N LYS A 59 -9.23 13.36 2.33
CA LYS A 59 -9.11 14.06 3.63
C LYS A 59 -9.58 13.22 4.81
N ILE A 60 -10.59 12.39 4.61
CA ILE A 60 -11.20 11.54 5.65
C ILE A 60 -11.06 10.04 5.37
N GLU A 61 -10.45 9.64 4.27
CA GLU A 61 -10.30 8.23 3.88
C GLU A 61 -8.89 7.73 4.20
N PHE A 62 -8.78 6.93 5.22
CA PHE A 62 -7.55 6.27 5.61
C PHE A 62 -7.67 4.77 5.40
N PHE A 63 -6.60 4.20 4.88
CA PHE A 63 -6.50 2.76 4.66
C PHE A 63 -5.30 2.23 5.42
N LEU A 64 -5.53 1.15 6.15
CA LEU A 64 -4.50 0.33 6.78
C LEU A 64 -4.29 -0.92 5.95
N GLY A 65 -3.07 -1.43 5.92
CA GLY A 65 -2.77 -2.68 5.24
C GLY A 65 -1.60 -3.41 5.87
N GLY A 66 -1.64 -4.71 5.76
CA GLY A 66 -0.59 -5.57 6.30
C GLY A 66 -0.71 -7.01 5.82
N THR A 67 0.03 -7.89 6.47
CA THR A 67 0.00 -9.34 6.25
C THR A 67 -0.14 -10.05 7.58
N MET A 68 -1.10 -10.97 7.65
CA MET A 68 -1.24 -11.88 8.78
C MET A 68 -0.35 -13.10 8.56
N PRO A 69 0.50 -13.45 9.54
CA PRO A 69 1.35 -14.63 9.45
C PRO A 69 0.60 -15.93 9.80
N TYR A 70 1.31 -17.06 9.72
CA TYR A 70 0.76 -18.41 9.89
C TYR A 70 0.07 -18.68 11.23
N PHE A 71 0.43 -18.01 12.31
CA PHE A 71 -0.15 -18.30 13.62
C PHE A 71 -1.63 -17.89 13.77
N ASN A 72 -2.18 -17.15 12.82
CA ASN A 72 -3.59 -16.76 12.82
C ASN A 72 -4.40 -17.51 11.75
N GLY A 73 -3.87 -18.61 11.20
CA GLY A 73 -4.53 -19.42 10.19
C GLY A 73 -3.62 -20.41 9.51
N PRO A 74 -4.14 -21.24 8.61
CA PRO A 74 -3.35 -22.26 7.94
C PRO A 74 -2.38 -21.72 6.88
N LYS A 75 -2.62 -20.49 6.41
CA LYS A 75 -1.79 -19.78 5.42
C LYS A 75 -1.70 -18.31 5.77
N PRO A 76 -0.60 -17.63 5.41
CA PRO A 76 -0.53 -16.19 5.51
C PRO A 76 -1.50 -15.55 4.52
N TYR A 77 -2.00 -14.36 4.84
CA TYR A 77 -2.85 -13.58 3.94
C TYR A 77 -2.62 -12.08 4.13
N GLY A 78 -2.79 -11.34 3.05
CA GLY A 78 -2.85 -9.89 3.09
C GLY A 78 -4.24 -9.39 3.49
N TRP A 79 -4.31 -8.13 3.92
CA TRP A 79 -5.55 -7.47 4.27
C TRP A 79 -5.45 -5.96 4.05
N ILE A 80 -6.59 -5.32 3.82
CA ILE A 80 -6.77 -3.87 3.81
C ILE A 80 -8.01 -3.55 4.62
N GLN A 81 -7.94 -2.49 5.42
CA GLN A 81 -9.08 -1.91 6.13
C GLN A 81 -9.18 -0.42 5.80
N LYS A 82 -10.38 0.03 5.46
CA LYS A 82 -10.75 1.44 5.46
C LYS A 82 -11.20 1.80 6.86
N ILE A 83 -10.65 2.87 7.42
CA ILE A 83 -10.96 3.31 8.78
C ILE A 83 -11.52 4.73 8.81
N ASN A 84 -12.33 5.02 9.78
CA ASN A 84 -12.72 6.37 10.14
C ASN A 84 -11.52 7.10 10.79
N SER A 85 -11.17 8.29 10.30
CA SER A 85 -10.02 9.04 10.80
C SER A 85 -10.16 9.54 12.24
N ASP A 86 -11.39 9.72 12.71
CA ASP A 86 -11.68 10.30 14.03
C ASP A 86 -11.92 9.22 15.07
N SER A 87 -12.74 8.20 14.76
CA SER A 87 -13.08 7.11 15.70
C SER A 87 -12.11 5.93 15.63
N LEU A 88 -11.35 5.79 14.54
CA LEU A 88 -10.52 4.63 14.19
C LEU A 88 -11.32 3.33 13.98
N GLU A 89 -12.63 3.43 13.87
CA GLU A 89 -13.48 2.28 13.55
C GLU A 89 -13.24 1.79 12.14
N VAL A 90 -13.28 0.46 11.96
CA VAL A 90 -13.21 -0.17 10.64
C VAL A 90 -14.52 0.06 9.92
N LEU A 91 -14.48 0.74 8.79
CA LEU A 91 -15.64 1.00 7.92
C LEU A 91 -15.83 -0.11 6.90
N ASN A 92 -14.74 -0.58 6.29
CA ASN A 92 -14.71 -1.67 5.32
C ASN A 92 -13.44 -2.50 5.53
N GLU A 93 -13.51 -3.77 5.19
CA GLU A 93 -12.37 -4.68 5.20
C GLU A 93 -12.37 -5.55 3.96
N SER A 94 -11.19 -5.79 3.39
CA SER A 94 -11.03 -6.72 2.27
C SER A 94 -11.25 -8.17 2.72
N PRO A 95 -11.57 -9.08 1.79
CA PRO A 95 -11.38 -10.50 2.04
C PRO A 95 -9.91 -10.78 2.37
N GLN A 96 -9.60 -12.02 2.80
CA GLN A 96 -8.23 -12.46 2.92
C GLN A 96 -7.57 -12.49 1.53
N LEU A 97 -6.53 -11.68 1.35
CA LEU A 97 -5.84 -11.52 0.08
C LEU A 97 -4.72 -12.56 -0.02
N PRO A 98 -4.65 -13.37 -1.09
CA PRO A 98 -3.53 -14.26 -1.32
C PRO A 98 -2.19 -13.54 -1.27
N CYS A 99 -1.16 -14.22 -0.74
CA CYS A 99 0.21 -13.71 -0.71
C CYS A 99 1.25 -14.79 -1.03
N GLY A 100 0.83 -15.94 -1.51
CA GLY A 100 1.69 -17.11 -1.61
C GLY A 100 2.12 -17.59 -0.23
N ASP A 101 3.32 -18.13 -0.15
CA ASP A 101 3.89 -18.60 1.12
C ASP A 101 4.75 -17.51 1.82
N HIS A 102 4.58 -16.26 1.43
CA HIS A 102 5.40 -15.15 1.88
C HIS A 102 4.67 -14.26 2.88
N VAL A 103 5.21 -14.18 4.09
CA VAL A 103 4.62 -13.40 5.21
C VAL A 103 5.02 -11.92 5.24
N TRP A 104 5.66 -11.42 4.21
CA TRP A 104 6.11 -10.04 4.18
C TRP A 104 4.96 -9.07 3.89
N CYS A 105 5.02 -7.91 4.51
CA CYS A 105 3.94 -6.93 4.56
C CYS A 105 3.57 -6.31 3.22
N GLY A 106 4.45 -6.38 2.23
CA GLY A 106 4.20 -5.78 0.92
C GLY A 106 4.23 -4.25 0.94
N ALA A 107 3.36 -3.66 0.15
CA ALA A 107 3.16 -2.22 0.07
C ALA A 107 1.73 -1.86 -0.34
N ILE A 108 1.30 -0.62 -0.07
CA ILE A 108 -0.03 -0.10 -0.40
C ILE A 108 0.08 1.31 -0.97
N ALA A 109 -0.74 1.63 -1.97
CA ALA A 109 -0.83 2.97 -2.56
C ALA A 109 -2.26 3.28 -3.03
N ALA A 110 -2.63 4.56 -3.05
CA ALA A 110 -3.83 5.07 -3.70
C ALA A 110 -3.45 5.55 -5.11
N HIS A 111 -4.02 4.92 -6.13
CA HIS A 111 -3.81 5.23 -7.53
C HIS A 111 -4.67 6.41 -7.97
N GLU A 112 -4.22 7.18 -8.98
CA GLU A 112 -4.95 8.36 -9.48
C GLU A 112 -6.36 8.06 -10.02
N ASN A 113 -6.61 6.82 -10.50
CA ASN A 113 -7.94 6.38 -10.91
C ASN A 113 -8.90 6.10 -9.74
N GLY A 114 -8.44 6.25 -8.50
CA GLY A 114 -9.21 6.09 -7.28
C GLY A 114 -9.12 4.70 -6.63
N SER A 115 -8.50 3.72 -7.28
CA SER A 115 -8.31 2.38 -6.71
C SER A 115 -7.20 2.35 -5.65
N ILE A 116 -7.22 1.32 -4.83
CA ILE A 116 -6.16 0.99 -3.89
C ILE A 116 -5.33 -0.15 -4.47
N ILE A 117 -4.05 0.09 -4.65
CA ILE A 117 -3.10 -0.92 -5.12
C ILE A 117 -2.40 -1.53 -3.91
N LYS A 118 -2.36 -2.85 -3.84
CA LYS A 118 -1.61 -3.58 -2.83
C LYS A 118 -0.76 -4.66 -3.47
N VAL A 119 0.53 -4.65 -3.18
CA VAL A 119 1.38 -5.82 -3.36
C VAL A 119 1.54 -6.55 -2.03
N ASN A 120 1.46 -7.87 -2.05
CA ASN A 120 1.49 -8.68 -0.84
C ASN A 120 2.06 -10.07 -1.15
N GLY A 121 3.22 -10.40 -0.59
CA GLY A 121 3.94 -11.61 -0.97
C GLY A 121 4.21 -11.63 -2.47
N SER A 122 3.81 -12.70 -3.15
CA SER A 122 3.92 -12.85 -4.61
C SER A 122 2.66 -12.43 -5.38
N PHE A 123 1.76 -11.65 -4.76
CA PHE A 123 0.51 -11.22 -5.40
C PHE A 123 0.37 -9.71 -5.47
N MET A 124 -0.27 -9.25 -6.53
CA MET A 124 -0.74 -7.86 -6.71
C MET A 124 -2.26 -7.83 -6.73
N HIS A 125 -2.81 -6.85 -6.04
CA HIS A 125 -4.26 -6.63 -5.98
C HIS A 125 -4.59 -5.19 -6.32
N VAL A 126 -5.70 -5.00 -7.03
CA VAL A 126 -6.38 -3.71 -7.22
C VAL A 126 -7.71 -3.82 -6.49
N LEU A 127 -7.96 -2.87 -5.58
CA LEU A 127 -9.19 -2.85 -4.78
C LEU A 127 -9.95 -1.54 -5.00
N SER A 128 -11.27 -1.63 -4.81
CA SER A 128 -12.13 -0.44 -4.73
C SER A 128 -11.87 0.34 -3.43
N PRO A 129 -12.36 1.59 -3.33
CA PRO A 129 -12.36 2.33 -2.06
C PRO A 129 -13.18 1.68 -0.94
N GLU A 130 -14.03 0.71 -1.25
CA GLU A 130 -14.82 -0.10 -0.33
C GLU A 130 -14.11 -1.40 0.06
N CYS A 131 -12.82 -1.54 -0.33
CA CYS A 131 -11.97 -2.72 -0.08
C CYS A 131 -12.40 -4.00 -0.84
N GLU A 132 -13.19 -3.88 -1.90
CA GLU A 132 -13.54 -5.00 -2.76
C GLU A 132 -12.43 -5.28 -3.76
N VAL A 133 -12.10 -6.55 -3.99
CA VAL A 133 -11.09 -6.95 -4.98
C VAL A 133 -11.64 -6.77 -6.39
N ILE A 134 -11.01 -5.89 -7.16
CA ILE A 134 -11.32 -5.65 -8.58
C ILE A 134 -10.45 -6.54 -9.47
N LEU A 135 -9.14 -6.60 -9.17
CA LEU A 135 -8.18 -7.43 -9.89
C LEU A 135 -7.23 -8.11 -8.90
N GLU A 136 -6.84 -9.31 -9.22
CA GLU A 136 -5.84 -10.10 -8.50
C GLU A 136 -4.93 -10.79 -9.51
N LYS A 137 -3.63 -10.76 -9.27
CA LYS A 137 -2.65 -11.44 -10.12
C LYS A 137 -1.47 -11.96 -9.31
N GLU A 138 -1.11 -13.21 -9.54
CA GLU A 138 0.18 -13.75 -9.12
C GLU A 138 1.29 -13.17 -9.99
N LEU A 139 2.32 -12.65 -9.33
CA LEU A 139 3.46 -12.02 -9.99
C LEU A 139 4.42 -13.09 -10.53
N PRO A 140 5.14 -12.82 -11.62
CA PRO A 140 5.97 -13.82 -12.29
C PRO A 140 7.14 -14.33 -11.41
N ILE A 141 7.53 -13.55 -10.42
CA ILE A 141 8.58 -13.92 -9.47
C ILE A 141 7.92 -14.34 -8.16
N ASN A 142 7.97 -15.63 -7.86
CA ASN A 142 7.44 -16.18 -6.59
C ASN A 142 8.36 -15.86 -5.42
N GLN A 143 8.38 -14.60 -5.02
CA GLN A 143 9.10 -14.04 -3.90
C GLN A 143 8.25 -12.98 -3.21
N ALA A 144 8.59 -12.63 -1.97
CA ALA A 144 7.97 -11.49 -1.33
C ALA A 144 8.31 -10.19 -2.07
N HIS A 145 7.32 -9.36 -2.34
CA HIS A 145 7.49 -8.02 -2.90
C HIS A 145 7.24 -6.97 -1.82
N ASN A 146 8.11 -5.98 -1.71
CA ASN A 146 8.05 -4.95 -0.66
C ASN A 146 8.17 -3.52 -1.15
N GLY A 147 8.30 -3.33 -2.43
CA GLY A 147 8.35 -2.01 -3.05
C GLY A 147 7.13 -1.78 -3.94
N LEU A 148 6.54 -0.61 -3.85
CA LEU A 148 5.44 -0.20 -4.72
C LEU A 148 5.63 1.26 -5.10
N LEU A 149 5.70 1.52 -6.38
CA LEU A 149 5.71 2.85 -6.95
C LEU A 149 4.66 2.93 -8.05
N ILE A 150 4.03 4.09 -8.17
CA ILE A 150 3.20 4.43 -9.32
C ILE A 150 3.95 5.50 -10.11
N LEU A 151 4.18 5.25 -11.38
CA LEU A 151 4.88 6.18 -12.25
C LEU A 151 3.96 7.30 -12.72
N SER A 152 4.52 8.33 -13.35
CA SER A 152 3.75 9.49 -13.81
C SER A 152 2.75 9.19 -14.93
N ASP A 153 2.88 8.04 -15.57
CA ASP A 153 1.94 7.53 -16.58
C ASP A 153 0.87 6.59 -15.98
N GLY A 154 0.83 6.46 -14.65
CA GLY A 154 -0.09 5.60 -13.92
C GLY A 154 0.36 4.14 -13.81
N THR A 155 1.42 3.71 -14.48
CA THR A 155 1.85 2.32 -14.42
C THR A 155 2.43 1.95 -13.05
N ILE A 156 2.22 0.70 -12.63
CA ILE A 156 2.65 0.18 -11.35
C ILE A 156 4.04 -0.45 -11.49
N VAL A 157 4.91 -0.16 -10.55
CA VAL A 157 6.23 -0.80 -10.44
C VAL A 157 6.37 -1.43 -9.06
N THR A 158 6.77 -2.68 -9.03
CA THR A 158 7.09 -3.40 -7.79
C THR A 158 8.46 -4.07 -7.88
N LYS A 159 9.03 -4.39 -6.73
CA LYS A 159 10.34 -5.03 -6.60
C LYS A 159 10.23 -6.22 -5.66
N ASP A 160 10.81 -7.37 -6.04
CA ASP A 160 10.92 -8.53 -5.17
C ASP A 160 12.04 -8.37 -4.11
N CYS A 161 11.89 -9.14 -3.04
CA CYS A 161 12.90 -9.29 -1.99
C CYS A 161 13.61 -10.62 -2.17
N ARG A 162 14.75 -10.64 -2.85
CA ARG A 162 15.59 -11.83 -2.90
C ARG A 162 16.22 -12.08 -1.54
N LEU A 163 16.08 -13.30 -1.06
CA LEU A 163 16.71 -13.76 0.17
C LEU A 163 17.90 -14.65 -0.20
N GLU A 164 18.96 -14.54 0.57
CA GLU A 164 20.18 -15.37 0.62
C GLU A 164 20.65 -16.07 -0.67
N ASN A 165 21.88 -15.80 -1.09
CA ASN A 165 22.58 -16.45 -2.22
C ASN A 165 21.87 -16.43 -3.58
N GLN A 166 20.84 -15.60 -3.72
CA GLN A 166 20.09 -15.48 -4.95
C GLN A 166 20.57 -14.30 -5.80
N GLN A 167 20.19 -14.33 -7.05
CA GLN A 167 20.41 -13.25 -8.01
C GLN A 167 19.85 -11.90 -7.49
N ASN A 168 20.20 -10.82 -8.12
CA ASN A 168 19.67 -9.49 -7.84
C ASN A 168 18.14 -9.50 -7.84
N SER A 169 17.53 -8.64 -7.00
CA SER A 169 16.09 -8.39 -7.07
C SER A 169 15.70 -7.90 -8.45
N THR A 170 14.50 -8.27 -8.88
CA THR A 170 13.95 -7.84 -10.17
C THR A 170 12.89 -6.75 -9.99
N ILE A 171 12.70 -5.96 -11.01
CA ILE A 171 11.67 -4.95 -11.12
C ILE A 171 10.60 -5.47 -12.08
N THR A 172 9.36 -5.42 -11.63
CA THR A 172 8.18 -5.79 -12.44
C THR A 172 7.33 -4.55 -12.66
N ARG A 173 6.95 -4.29 -13.91
CA ARG A 173 6.10 -3.17 -14.30
C ARG A 173 4.79 -3.69 -14.90
N LEU A 174 3.66 -3.14 -14.42
CA LEU A 174 2.31 -3.62 -14.72
C LEU A 174 1.39 -2.48 -15.16
N ASP A 175 0.42 -2.81 -16.00
CA ASP A 175 -0.72 -1.96 -16.30
C ASP A 175 -1.69 -1.93 -15.11
N PRO A 176 -2.12 -0.76 -14.63
CA PRO A 176 -3.00 -0.66 -13.45
C PRO A 176 -4.43 -1.16 -13.68
N ASN A 177 -4.87 -1.27 -14.94
CA ASN A 177 -6.24 -1.63 -15.28
C ASN A 177 -6.42 -3.13 -15.57
N THR A 178 -5.32 -3.83 -15.87
CA THR A 178 -5.35 -5.25 -16.27
C THR A 178 -4.39 -6.11 -15.44
N LEU A 179 -3.43 -5.51 -14.77
CA LEU A 179 -2.26 -6.14 -14.14
C LEU A 179 -1.40 -6.95 -15.12
N GLU A 180 -1.52 -6.69 -16.43
CA GLU A 180 -0.64 -7.30 -17.42
C GLU A 180 0.77 -6.71 -17.34
N LEU A 181 1.76 -7.57 -17.57
CA LEU A 181 3.15 -7.16 -17.67
C LEU A 181 3.34 -6.24 -18.89
N LEU A 182 3.97 -5.09 -18.68
CA LEU A 182 4.32 -4.18 -19.77
C LEU A 182 5.65 -4.55 -20.44
N HIS A 183 6.46 -5.35 -19.78
CA HIS A 183 7.68 -5.96 -20.29
C HIS A 183 8.12 -7.09 -19.34
N GLU A 184 9.06 -7.92 -19.78
CA GLU A 184 9.66 -8.95 -18.92
C GLU A 184 10.32 -8.30 -17.69
N PRO A 185 10.25 -8.94 -16.50
CA PRO A 185 10.94 -8.46 -15.30
C PRO A 185 12.46 -8.36 -15.54
N PHE A 186 13.07 -7.30 -15.04
CA PHE A 186 14.50 -6.99 -15.25
C PHE A 186 15.23 -6.63 -13.95
#